data_0b44d2018eceae5aaf541940aeadf9a3
#
_entry.id   0b44d2018eceae5aaf541940aeadf9a3
#
_cell.length_a   1.000
_cell.length_b   1.000
_cell.length_c   1.000
_cell.angle_alpha   90.00
_cell.angle_beta   90.00
_cell.angle_gamma   90.00
#
_symmetry.space_group_name_H-M   'P 1'
#
loop_
_entity.id
_entity.type
_entity.pdbx_description
1 polymer ?
#
loop_
_entity_poly.entity_id
_entity_poly.type
_entity_poly.pdbx_seq_one_letter_code
_entity_poly.pdbx_strand_id
1 'polypeptide(L)'
;MLNIPKMKVGIVAVSRDCFPESLSVNRRKALVDAYAKKYNAEDIYECPICIVESEIHMVQALDDLKKAGCNALCVYLGNFGPEIAETLLAKHFDGPKMFCAAAEENTGVLSSSRGDAYCGMLNASYNLKLRGVKAYIPEYPVGTASECADMIHDFLPIARAVYGLNHLKIITFGPRPTNFLACNAPIQQLYNLGVEIEENSELDLLV
;
A
#
# COMPACT_ATOMS: atom_id res chain seq x y z
N MET A 1 2.59 16.94 16.95
CA MET A 1 3.44 17.39 15.84
C MET A 1 2.56 17.48 14.61
N LEU A 2 2.40 18.67 14.02
CA LEU A 2 1.41 18.93 12.95
C LEU A 2 1.80 18.33 11.59
N ASN A 3 3.06 17.91 11.41
CA ASN A 3 3.60 17.47 10.11
C ASN A 3 3.76 15.95 9.97
N ILE A 4 3.22 15.17 10.90
CA ILE A 4 3.22 13.70 10.78
C ILE A 4 1.90 13.28 10.17
N PRO A 5 1.86 12.76 8.93
CA PRO A 5 0.63 12.34 8.30
C PRO A 5 0.02 11.15 9.06
N LYS A 6 -1.29 11.21 9.28
CA LYS A 6 -2.04 10.02 9.71
C LYS A 6 -2.19 9.09 8.53
N MET A 7 -1.88 7.81 8.74
CA MET A 7 -2.06 6.78 7.73
C MET A 7 -3.38 6.05 7.96
N LYS A 8 -4.09 5.77 6.87
CA LYS A 8 -5.27 4.92 6.84
C LYS A 8 -5.10 3.91 5.71
N VAL A 9 -4.87 2.67 6.08
CA VAL A 9 -4.61 1.58 5.12
C VAL A 9 -5.92 0.95 4.70
N GLY A 10 -6.28 1.08 3.43
CA GLY A 10 -7.41 0.35 2.86
C GLY A 10 -7.02 -1.09 2.55
N ILE A 11 -7.77 -2.04 3.10
CA ILE A 11 -7.55 -3.48 2.88
C ILE A 11 -8.53 -3.96 1.81
N VAL A 12 -8.01 -4.36 0.66
CA VAL A 12 -8.81 -4.87 -0.46
C VAL A 12 -8.53 -6.36 -0.64
N ALA A 13 -9.58 -7.18 -0.49
CA ALA A 13 -9.48 -8.60 -0.79
C ALA A 13 -9.56 -8.84 -2.30
N VAL A 14 -8.81 -9.83 -2.76
CA VAL A 14 -8.81 -10.26 -4.17
C VAL A 14 -9.13 -11.75 -4.25
N SER A 15 -9.77 -12.16 -5.34
CA SER A 15 -10.15 -13.54 -5.57
C SER A 15 -10.05 -13.90 -7.05
N ARG A 16 -9.50 -15.06 -7.34
CA ARG A 16 -9.58 -15.65 -8.68
C ARG A 16 -10.91 -16.38 -8.85
N ASP A 17 -11.49 -16.36 -10.04
CA ASP A 17 -12.83 -16.90 -10.32
C ASP A 17 -12.97 -18.40 -10.04
N CYS A 18 -11.88 -19.17 -10.22
CA CYS A 18 -11.85 -20.61 -9.94
C CYS A 18 -11.75 -20.95 -8.44
N PHE A 19 -11.65 -19.95 -7.56
CA PHE A 19 -11.63 -20.11 -6.11
C PHE A 19 -12.87 -19.49 -5.47
N PRO A 20 -13.33 -19.96 -4.29
CA PRO A 20 -14.46 -19.37 -3.62
C PRO A 20 -14.15 -17.91 -3.21
N GLU A 21 -14.91 -16.94 -3.73
CA GLU A 21 -14.82 -15.53 -3.33
C GLU A 21 -15.02 -15.38 -1.82
N SER A 22 -16.00 -16.13 -1.27
CA SER A 22 -16.32 -16.10 0.17
C SER A 22 -15.11 -16.46 1.06
N LEU A 23 -14.20 -17.29 0.59
CA LEU A 23 -12.96 -17.60 1.32
C LEU A 23 -12.10 -16.34 1.49
N SER A 24 -11.91 -15.58 0.42
CA SER A 24 -11.12 -14.35 0.45
C SER A 24 -11.78 -13.28 1.33
N VAL A 25 -13.09 -13.11 1.20
CA VAL A 25 -13.87 -12.15 2.02
C VAL A 25 -13.81 -12.51 3.51
N ASN A 26 -14.00 -13.77 3.85
CA ASN A 26 -13.96 -14.22 5.26
C ASN A 26 -12.55 -14.07 5.86
N ARG A 27 -11.51 -14.40 5.10
CA ARG A 27 -10.11 -14.22 5.52
C ARG A 27 -9.78 -12.73 5.72
N ARG A 28 -10.24 -11.83 4.85
CA ARG A 28 -10.12 -10.38 5.05
C ARG A 28 -10.79 -9.92 6.34
N LYS A 29 -12.02 -10.37 6.59
CA LYS A 29 -12.72 -10.03 7.83
C LYS A 29 -11.95 -10.51 9.06
N ALA A 30 -11.46 -11.74 9.04
CA ALA A 30 -10.64 -12.27 10.13
C ALA A 30 -9.35 -11.45 10.35
N LEU A 31 -8.72 -10.97 9.27
CA LEU A 31 -7.56 -10.07 9.32
C LEU A 31 -7.92 -8.74 9.99
N VAL A 32 -9.02 -8.11 9.58
CA VAL A 32 -9.48 -6.83 10.16
C VAL A 32 -9.80 -6.99 11.66
N ASP A 33 -10.49 -8.07 12.02
CA ASP A 33 -10.80 -8.40 13.42
C ASP A 33 -9.51 -8.64 14.24
N ALA A 34 -8.52 -9.33 13.66
CA ALA A 34 -7.24 -9.57 14.31
C ALA A 34 -6.45 -8.26 14.51
N TYR A 35 -6.47 -7.37 13.52
CA TYR A 35 -5.84 -6.06 13.61
C TYR A 35 -6.48 -5.22 14.73
N ALA A 36 -7.80 -5.11 14.74
CA ALA A 36 -8.53 -4.32 15.71
C ALA A 36 -8.35 -4.81 17.17
N LYS A 37 -8.04 -6.10 17.36
CA LYS A 37 -7.72 -6.66 18.70
C LYS A 37 -6.33 -6.29 19.20
N LYS A 38 -5.37 -6.03 18.31
CA LYS A 38 -3.97 -5.78 18.65
C LYS A 38 -3.59 -4.31 18.57
N TYR A 39 -4.21 -3.57 17.65
CA TYR A 39 -3.80 -2.24 17.23
C TYR A 39 -4.99 -1.28 17.16
N ASN A 40 -4.73 -0.03 16.75
CA ASN A 40 -5.78 0.96 16.59
C ASN A 40 -6.60 0.67 15.31
N ALA A 41 -7.88 0.36 15.48
CA ALA A 41 -8.79 0.06 14.38
C ALA A 41 -8.97 1.24 13.39
N GLU A 42 -8.69 2.49 13.81
CA GLU A 42 -8.77 3.66 12.93
C GLU A 42 -7.65 3.70 11.86
N ASP A 43 -6.57 2.94 12.06
CA ASP A 43 -5.44 2.90 11.12
C ASP A 43 -5.76 2.10 9.85
N ILE A 44 -6.84 1.33 9.86
CA ILE A 44 -7.25 0.49 8.74
C ILE A 44 -8.69 0.79 8.29
N TYR A 45 -8.99 0.39 7.07
CA TYR A 45 -10.32 0.40 6.49
C TYR A 45 -10.56 -0.90 5.73
N GLU A 46 -11.63 -1.60 6.06
CA GLU A 46 -12.06 -2.77 5.30
C GLU A 46 -12.83 -2.32 4.06
N CYS A 47 -12.22 -2.43 2.88
CA CYS A 47 -12.94 -2.19 1.62
C CYS A 47 -13.98 -3.30 1.42
N PRO A 48 -15.27 -2.99 1.23
CA PRO A 48 -16.30 -4.00 1.05
C PRO A 48 -16.17 -4.75 -0.28
N ILE A 49 -15.48 -4.15 -1.26
CA ILE A 49 -15.30 -4.72 -2.59
C ILE A 49 -14.26 -5.84 -2.51
N CYS A 50 -14.61 -7.03 -3.02
CA CYS A 50 -13.66 -8.07 -3.37
C CYS A 50 -13.42 -8.01 -4.88
N ILE A 51 -12.15 -7.99 -5.29
CA ILE A 51 -11.83 -7.98 -6.73
C ILE A 51 -11.79 -9.42 -7.23
N VAL A 52 -12.80 -9.80 -8.02
CA VAL A 52 -12.88 -11.12 -8.65
C VAL A 52 -12.68 -10.94 -10.15
N GLU A 53 -11.46 -11.20 -10.65
CA GLU A 53 -11.02 -11.13 -12.05
C GLU A 53 -11.65 -9.99 -12.90
N SER A 54 -11.83 -8.81 -12.28
CA SER A 54 -12.58 -7.72 -12.89
C SER A 54 -11.93 -6.36 -12.64
N GLU A 55 -11.59 -5.68 -13.71
CA GLU A 55 -11.16 -4.28 -13.67
C GLU A 55 -12.30 -3.35 -13.26
N ILE A 56 -13.56 -3.76 -13.43
CA ILE A 56 -14.72 -3.02 -12.92
C ILE A 56 -14.70 -3.04 -11.38
N HIS A 57 -14.49 -4.20 -10.77
CA HIS A 57 -14.34 -4.30 -9.32
C HIS A 57 -13.13 -3.50 -8.82
N MET A 58 -12.04 -3.48 -9.59
CA MET A 58 -10.85 -2.68 -9.27
C MET A 58 -11.19 -1.18 -9.24
N VAL A 59 -11.92 -0.66 -10.24
CA VAL A 59 -12.35 0.75 -10.28
C VAL A 59 -13.27 1.06 -9.09
N GLN A 60 -14.22 0.17 -8.79
CA GLN A 60 -15.10 0.32 -7.63
C GLN A 60 -14.33 0.37 -6.31
N ALA A 61 -13.32 -0.49 -6.15
CA ALA A 61 -12.45 -0.50 -4.97
C ALA A 61 -11.65 0.80 -4.84
N LEU A 62 -11.10 1.33 -5.95
CA LEU A 62 -10.40 2.62 -5.95
C LEU A 62 -11.32 3.77 -5.51
N ASP A 63 -12.54 3.81 -6.03
CA ASP A 63 -13.53 4.81 -5.66
C ASP A 63 -13.93 4.73 -4.19
N ASP A 64 -14.12 3.52 -3.68
CA ASP A 64 -14.47 3.27 -2.29
C ASP A 64 -13.34 3.70 -1.35
N LEU A 65 -12.10 3.30 -1.64
CA LEU A 65 -10.91 3.71 -0.89
C LEU A 65 -10.74 5.23 -0.85
N LYS A 66 -10.97 5.90 -1.98
CA LYS A 66 -10.90 7.35 -2.07
C LYS A 66 -11.97 8.02 -1.20
N LYS A 67 -13.22 7.53 -1.25
CA LYS A 67 -14.33 8.03 -0.42
C LYS A 67 -14.06 7.81 1.07
N ALA A 68 -13.43 6.68 1.42
CA ALA A 68 -13.05 6.37 2.79
C ALA A 68 -11.85 7.18 3.30
N GLY A 69 -11.16 7.94 2.44
CA GLY A 69 -9.98 8.73 2.77
C GLY A 69 -8.74 7.87 3.06
N CYS A 70 -8.65 6.69 2.41
CA CYS A 70 -7.46 5.84 2.51
C CYS A 70 -6.29 6.48 1.75
N ASN A 71 -5.13 6.55 2.39
CA ASN A 71 -3.89 7.08 1.82
C ASN A 71 -2.75 6.05 1.77
N ALA A 72 -3.05 4.81 2.14
CA ALA A 72 -2.21 3.63 1.94
C ALA A 72 -3.08 2.44 1.56
N LEU A 73 -2.52 1.46 0.86
CA LEU A 73 -3.22 0.30 0.32
C LEU A 73 -2.57 -1.00 0.81
N CYS A 74 -3.38 -1.94 1.26
CA CYS A 74 -3.02 -3.35 1.40
C CYS A 74 -3.85 -4.18 0.42
N VAL A 75 -3.21 -4.79 -0.56
CA VAL A 75 -3.82 -5.82 -1.40
C VAL A 75 -3.66 -7.16 -0.67
N TYR A 76 -4.78 -7.73 -0.27
CA TYR A 76 -4.82 -8.96 0.52
C TYR A 76 -5.29 -10.13 -0.33
N LEU A 77 -4.37 -11.06 -0.57
CA LEU A 77 -4.67 -12.29 -1.28
C LEU A 77 -5.29 -13.31 -0.30
N GLY A 78 -6.60 -13.31 -0.20
CA GLY A 78 -7.32 -14.30 0.59
C GLY A 78 -7.38 -15.67 -0.10
N ASN A 79 -7.22 -15.69 -1.42
CA ASN A 79 -6.91 -16.85 -2.26
C ASN A 79 -5.92 -16.42 -3.36
N PHE A 80 -5.80 -17.16 -4.45
CA PHE A 80 -4.80 -16.94 -5.51
C PHE A 80 -4.77 -15.50 -6.06
N GLY A 81 -5.92 -14.84 -6.19
CA GLY A 81 -6.03 -13.47 -6.71
C GLY A 81 -5.97 -13.36 -8.26
N PRO A 82 -6.51 -12.29 -8.83
CA PRO A 82 -6.49 -11.98 -10.25
C PRO A 82 -5.29 -11.09 -10.60
N GLU A 83 -4.25 -11.65 -11.19
CA GLU A 83 -2.96 -11.00 -11.47
C GLU A 83 -3.07 -9.63 -12.16
N ILE A 84 -4.04 -9.48 -13.08
CA ILE A 84 -4.22 -8.22 -13.82
C ILE A 84 -4.89 -7.17 -12.92
N ALA A 85 -6.06 -7.46 -12.38
CA ALA A 85 -6.86 -6.47 -11.65
C ALA A 85 -6.20 -6.02 -10.35
N GLU A 86 -5.56 -6.93 -9.59
CA GLU A 86 -4.86 -6.59 -8.35
C GLU A 86 -3.61 -5.74 -8.58
N THR A 87 -2.86 -6.01 -9.63
CA THR A 87 -1.66 -5.21 -9.95
C THR A 87 -2.01 -3.88 -10.60
N LEU A 88 -3.12 -3.80 -11.35
CA LEU A 88 -3.68 -2.53 -11.82
C LEU A 88 -4.25 -1.69 -10.67
N LEU A 89 -4.91 -2.30 -9.67
CA LEU A 89 -5.30 -1.60 -8.44
C LEU A 89 -4.08 -0.91 -7.82
N ALA A 90 -2.99 -1.66 -7.63
CA ALA A 90 -1.76 -1.12 -7.08
C ALA A 90 -1.15 -0.03 -7.97
N LYS A 91 -1.23 -0.16 -9.30
CA LYS A 91 -0.72 0.83 -10.25
C LYS A 91 -1.49 2.15 -10.19
N HIS A 92 -2.81 2.09 -10.04
CA HIS A 92 -3.68 3.27 -10.09
C HIS A 92 -3.98 3.87 -8.72
N PHE A 93 -3.65 3.17 -7.62
CA PHE A 93 -3.77 3.75 -6.29
C PHE A 93 -2.66 4.79 -6.07
N ASP A 94 -3.07 6.00 -5.68
CA ASP A 94 -2.14 7.07 -5.34
C ASP A 94 -1.75 6.98 -3.87
N GLY A 95 -0.54 6.48 -3.60
CA GLY A 95 -0.02 6.30 -2.26
C GLY A 95 0.84 5.05 -2.10
N PRO A 96 1.44 4.86 -0.92
CA PRO A 96 2.18 3.65 -0.58
C PRO A 96 1.27 2.43 -0.56
N LYS A 97 1.78 1.31 -1.00
CA LYS A 97 1.04 0.06 -1.15
C LYS A 97 1.85 -1.14 -0.69
N MET A 98 1.17 -2.12 -0.15
CA MET A 98 1.72 -3.41 0.24
C MET A 98 0.89 -4.57 -0.29
N PHE A 99 1.49 -5.74 -0.32
CA PHE A 99 0.82 -7.01 -0.61
C PHE A 99 1.12 -8.00 0.51
N CYS A 100 0.10 -8.72 0.95
CA CYS A 100 0.25 -9.91 1.80
C CYS A 100 -0.86 -10.92 1.49
N ALA A 101 -0.68 -12.15 1.94
CA ALA A 101 -1.54 -13.25 1.58
C ALA A 101 -1.88 -14.14 2.77
N ALA A 102 -3.01 -14.81 2.70
CA ALA A 102 -3.45 -15.74 3.72
C ALA A 102 -2.67 -17.06 3.66
N ALA A 103 -2.19 -17.54 4.81
CA ALA A 103 -1.74 -18.90 4.94
C ALA A 103 -2.91 -19.88 4.86
N GLU A 104 -2.66 -21.09 4.34
CA GLU A 104 -3.64 -22.16 4.39
C GLU A 104 -3.80 -22.66 5.84
N GLU A 105 -5.04 -22.92 6.24
CA GLU A 105 -5.37 -23.35 7.60
C GLU A 105 -4.93 -24.79 7.88
N ASN A 106 -4.78 -25.61 6.84
CA ASN A 106 -4.39 -27.01 6.95
C ASN A 106 -3.22 -27.31 6.01
N THR A 107 -2.06 -27.59 6.58
CA THR A 107 -0.82 -27.86 5.85
C THR A 107 -0.62 -29.35 5.51
N GLY A 108 -1.49 -30.25 6.00
CA GLY A 108 -1.32 -31.68 5.88
C GLY A 108 -1.85 -32.31 4.58
N VAL A 109 -2.90 -31.74 4.00
CA VAL A 109 -3.56 -32.26 2.79
C VAL A 109 -4.06 -31.10 1.94
N LEU A 110 -3.77 -31.12 0.65
CA LEU A 110 -4.35 -30.16 -0.29
C LEU A 110 -5.85 -30.41 -0.41
N SER A 111 -6.64 -29.50 0.13
CA SER A 111 -8.10 -29.50 0.04
C SER A 111 -8.57 -28.91 -1.28
N SER A 112 -9.73 -29.36 -1.78
CA SER A 112 -10.41 -28.71 -2.91
C SER A 112 -10.92 -27.29 -2.56
N SER A 113 -11.01 -26.97 -1.27
CA SER A 113 -11.39 -25.65 -0.77
C SER A 113 -10.20 -24.75 -0.41
N ARG A 114 -8.97 -25.14 -0.75
CA ARG A 114 -7.79 -24.30 -0.55
C ARG A 114 -7.86 -23.01 -1.39
N GLY A 115 -7.12 -22.01 -0.98
CA GLY A 115 -7.07 -20.73 -1.70
C GLY A 115 -5.86 -20.53 -2.59
N ASP A 116 -4.79 -21.30 -2.40
CA ASP A 116 -3.49 -21.19 -3.10
C ASP A 116 -2.91 -19.74 -3.08
N ALA A 117 -3.15 -19.00 -2.01
CA ALA A 117 -2.73 -17.59 -1.90
C ALA A 117 -1.21 -17.41 -1.95
N TYR A 118 -0.43 -18.41 -1.51
CA TYR A 118 1.02 -18.41 -1.66
C TYR A 118 1.46 -18.37 -3.14
N CYS A 119 0.86 -19.21 -3.99
CA CYS A 119 1.12 -19.19 -5.42
C CYS A 119 0.68 -17.85 -6.05
N GLY A 120 -0.47 -17.35 -5.61
CA GLY A 120 -0.96 -16.03 -6.02
C GLY A 120 0.03 -14.92 -5.67
N MET A 121 0.62 -14.94 -4.48
CA MET A 121 1.62 -13.95 -4.05
C MET A 121 2.89 -13.97 -4.91
N LEU A 122 3.36 -15.16 -5.33
CA LEU A 122 4.48 -15.28 -6.28
C LEU A 122 4.15 -14.61 -7.61
N ASN A 123 2.95 -14.88 -8.15
CA ASN A 123 2.48 -14.28 -9.39
C ASN A 123 2.29 -12.76 -9.27
N ALA A 124 1.66 -12.29 -8.20
CA ALA A 124 1.49 -10.87 -7.92
C ALA A 124 2.84 -10.14 -7.90
N SER A 125 3.83 -10.69 -7.18
CA SER A 125 5.18 -10.13 -7.08
C SER A 125 5.86 -10.01 -8.45
N TYR A 126 5.74 -11.03 -9.29
CA TYR A 126 6.27 -11.01 -10.65
C TYR A 126 5.57 -9.97 -11.53
N ASN A 127 4.25 -9.91 -11.48
CA ASN A 127 3.47 -8.96 -12.27
C ASN A 127 3.67 -7.51 -11.85
N LEU A 128 3.84 -7.23 -10.55
CA LEU A 128 4.23 -5.90 -10.05
C LEU A 128 5.55 -5.45 -10.69
N LYS A 129 6.55 -6.35 -10.72
CA LYS A 129 7.84 -6.08 -11.36
C LYS A 129 7.69 -5.81 -12.86
N LEU A 130 6.92 -6.64 -13.58
CA LEU A 130 6.66 -6.44 -15.01
C LEU A 130 6.02 -5.08 -15.31
N ARG A 131 5.14 -4.61 -14.43
CA ARG A 131 4.44 -3.32 -14.59
C ARG A 131 5.22 -2.12 -14.04
N GLY A 132 6.40 -2.33 -13.47
CA GLY A 132 7.17 -1.28 -12.81
C GLY A 132 6.48 -0.68 -11.58
N VAL A 133 5.57 -1.41 -10.95
CA VAL A 133 4.84 -0.97 -9.77
C VAL A 133 5.65 -1.31 -8.52
N LYS A 134 5.99 -0.28 -7.73
CA LYS A 134 6.67 -0.46 -6.45
C LYS A 134 5.63 -0.72 -5.36
N ALA A 135 5.79 -1.81 -4.62
CA ALA A 135 4.99 -2.16 -3.46
C ALA A 135 5.89 -2.74 -2.37
N TYR A 136 5.52 -2.54 -1.12
CA TYR A 136 6.14 -3.23 0.00
C TYR A 136 5.64 -4.67 0.04
N ILE A 137 6.55 -5.60 0.06
CA ILE A 137 6.28 -7.03 0.25
C ILE A 137 7.10 -7.45 1.47
N PRO A 138 6.49 -7.91 2.56
CA PRO A 138 7.20 -8.44 3.72
C PRO A 138 8.13 -9.60 3.33
N GLU A 139 9.15 -9.87 4.12
CA GLU A 139 10.06 -10.99 3.89
C GLU A 139 9.30 -12.33 3.82
N TYR A 140 8.30 -12.49 4.69
CA TYR A 140 7.32 -13.58 4.66
C TYR A 140 5.93 -13.00 4.43
N PRO A 141 5.49 -12.85 3.18
CA PRO A 141 4.24 -12.15 2.87
C PRO A 141 2.99 -13.00 3.05
N VAL A 142 3.12 -14.23 3.53
CA VAL A 142 2.01 -15.18 3.73
C VAL A 142 1.91 -15.55 5.19
N GLY A 143 0.73 -15.34 5.78
CA GLY A 143 0.54 -15.59 7.22
C GLY A 143 -0.91 -15.83 7.61
N THR A 144 -1.09 -16.19 8.87
CA THR A 144 -2.40 -16.19 9.53
C THR A 144 -2.97 -14.78 9.59
N ALA A 145 -4.25 -14.63 9.91
CA ALA A 145 -4.88 -13.33 10.08
C ALA A 145 -4.11 -12.44 11.09
N SER A 146 -3.60 -13.06 12.18
CA SER A 146 -2.82 -12.36 13.20
C SER A 146 -1.47 -11.88 12.68
N GLU A 147 -0.74 -12.71 11.93
CA GLU A 147 0.55 -12.36 11.33
C GLU A 147 0.40 -11.32 10.21
N CYS A 148 -0.66 -11.41 9.39
CA CYS A 148 -0.96 -10.39 8.40
C CYS A 148 -1.33 -9.04 9.06
N ALA A 149 -1.97 -9.05 10.22
CA ALA A 149 -2.22 -7.84 11.00
C ALA A 149 -0.90 -7.19 11.46
N ASP A 150 0.07 -7.99 11.90
CA ASP A 150 1.41 -7.51 12.26
C ASP A 150 2.14 -6.92 11.05
N MET A 151 2.07 -7.59 9.88
CA MET A 151 2.65 -7.08 8.63
C MET A 151 2.08 -5.70 8.23
N ILE A 152 0.76 -5.50 8.40
CA ILE A 152 0.11 -4.21 8.11
C ILE A 152 0.58 -3.15 9.12
N HIS A 153 0.71 -3.52 10.39
CA HIS A 153 1.20 -2.60 11.42
C HIS A 153 2.64 -2.16 11.13
N ASP A 154 3.51 -3.09 10.75
CA ASP A 154 4.90 -2.81 10.37
C ASP A 154 5.00 -1.97 9.09
N PHE A 155 4.01 -2.07 8.21
CA PHE A 155 3.93 -1.24 7.01
C PHE A 155 3.58 0.23 7.31
N LEU A 156 2.86 0.54 8.39
CA LEU A 156 2.43 1.91 8.70
C LEU A 156 3.57 2.93 8.75
N PRO A 157 4.69 2.70 9.47
CA PRO A 157 5.81 3.64 9.47
C PRO A 157 6.47 3.79 8.10
N ILE A 158 6.54 2.72 7.31
CA ILE A 158 7.05 2.73 5.93
C ILE A 158 6.13 3.59 5.06
N ALA A 159 4.83 3.33 5.11
CA ALA A 159 3.81 4.07 4.37
C ALA A 159 3.84 5.56 4.72
N ARG A 160 3.98 5.89 6.00
CA ARG A 160 4.08 7.27 6.49
C ARG A 160 5.30 7.98 5.93
N ALA A 161 6.45 7.32 5.91
CA ALA A 161 7.69 7.89 5.36
C ALA A 161 7.55 8.16 3.86
N VAL A 162 7.04 7.20 3.09
CA VAL A 162 6.84 7.34 1.63
C VAL A 162 5.82 8.44 1.33
N TYR A 163 4.68 8.42 2.03
CA TYR A 163 3.65 9.44 1.86
C TYR A 163 4.16 10.83 2.22
N GLY A 164 4.89 10.93 3.34
CA GLY A 164 5.48 12.21 3.78
C GLY A 164 6.50 12.77 2.79
N LEU A 165 7.34 11.93 2.19
CA LEU A 165 8.30 12.35 1.16
C LEU A 165 7.60 12.85 -0.11
N ASN A 166 6.58 12.14 -0.58
CA ASN A 166 5.83 12.52 -1.78
C ASN A 166 5.02 13.82 -1.62
N HIS A 167 4.86 14.30 -0.39
CA HIS A 167 4.15 15.55 -0.08
C HIS A 167 5.07 16.58 0.60
N LEU A 168 6.38 16.33 0.62
CA LEU A 168 7.34 17.23 1.21
C LEU A 168 7.61 18.39 0.25
N LYS A 169 7.56 19.61 0.80
CA LYS A 169 8.00 20.81 0.14
C LYS A 169 9.14 21.44 0.94
N ILE A 170 10.26 21.67 0.29
CA ILE A 170 11.42 22.36 0.86
C ILE A 170 11.36 23.81 0.39
N ILE A 171 11.33 24.72 1.33
CA ILE A 171 11.36 26.16 1.04
C ILE A 171 12.71 26.69 1.45
N THR A 172 13.43 27.34 0.52
CA THR A 172 14.71 27.99 0.77
C THR A 172 14.57 29.50 0.64
N PHE A 173 15.31 30.24 1.43
CA PHE A 173 15.37 31.70 1.39
C PHE A 173 16.80 32.13 1.13
N GLY A 174 16.99 32.97 0.10
CA GLY A 174 18.28 33.48 -0.32
C GLY A 174 19.10 32.54 -1.23
N PRO A 175 19.84 33.12 -2.18
CA PRO A 175 20.73 32.37 -3.06
C PRO A 175 21.97 31.88 -2.29
N ARG A 176 22.58 30.81 -2.78
CA ARG A 176 23.90 30.43 -2.27
C ARG A 176 24.93 31.55 -2.52
N PRO A 177 25.96 31.70 -1.67
CA PRO A 177 27.07 32.60 -1.95
C PRO A 177 27.81 32.25 -3.23
N THR A 178 28.36 33.22 -3.94
CA THR A 178 28.92 33.12 -5.30
C THR A 178 29.93 31.96 -5.46
N ASN A 179 30.86 31.76 -4.53
CA ASN A 179 31.93 30.74 -4.64
C ASN A 179 31.63 29.47 -3.86
N PHE A 180 30.38 29.17 -3.49
CA PHE A 180 29.96 27.98 -2.75
C PHE A 180 29.24 26.98 -3.64
N LEU A 181 29.90 26.49 -4.69
CA LEU A 181 29.31 25.51 -5.63
C LEU A 181 28.91 24.20 -4.95
N ALA A 182 29.60 23.83 -3.87
CA ALA A 182 29.27 22.66 -3.07
C ALA A 182 27.91 22.77 -2.31
N CYS A 183 27.36 23.98 -2.20
CA CYS A 183 26.07 24.22 -1.56
C CYS A 183 24.86 24.06 -2.51
N ASN A 184 25.07 23.55 -3.72
CA ASN A 184 23.98 23.22 -4.61
C ASN A 184 23.30 21.91 -4.17
N ALA A 185 21.99 21.96 -3.97
CA ALA A 185 21.21 20.74 -3.73
C ALA A 185 21.04 19.95 -5.04
N PRO A 186 21.04 18.61 -4.99
CA PRO A 186 20.77 17.76 -6.15
C PRO A 186 19.25 17.73 -6.45
N ILE A 187 18.73 18.82 -7.00
CA ILE A 187 17.29 19.05 -7.24
C ILE A 187 16.64 17.87 -7.98
N GLN A 188 17.33 17.32 -9.01
CA GLN A 188 16.79 16.20 -9.78
C GLN A 188 16.51 14.97 -8.92
N GLN A 189 17.40 14.64 -7.97
CA GLN A 189 17.18 13.51 -7.07
C GLN A 189 16.01 13.76 -6.11
N LEU A 190 15.82 15.00 -5.66
CA LEU A 190 14.71 15.37 -4.79
C LEU A 190 13.37 15.28 -5.55
N TYR A 191 13.31 15.79 -6.77
CA TYR A 191 12.11 15.62 -7.62
C TYR A 191 11.80 14.16 -7.93
N ASN A 192 12.82 13.31 -8.13
CA ASN A 192 12.64 11.87 -8.33
C ASN A 192 12.05 11.17 -7.10
N LEU A 193 12.18 11.77 -5.91
CA LEU A 193 11.55 11.30 -4.67
C LEU A 193 10.15 11.91 -4.43
N GLY A 194 9.68 12.79 -5.32
CA GLY A 194 8.41 13.49 -5.16
C GLY A 194 8.49 14.73 -4.26
N VAL A 195 9.70 15.18 -3.92
CA VAL A 195 9.90 16.39 -3.09
C VAL A 195 9.87 17.62 -3.98
N GLU A 196 9.04 18.58 -3.61
CA GLU A 196 8.98 19.89 -4.27
C GLU A 196 9.95 20.88 -3.62
N ILE A 197 10.52 21.79 -4.43
CA ILE A 197 11.45 22.83 -3.94
C ILE A 197 10.93 24.18 -4.40
N GLU A 198 10.84 25.10 -3.45
CA GLU A 198 10.50 26.50 -3.68
C GLU A 198 11.65 27.38 -3.22
N GLU A 199 12.18 28.18 -4.13
CA GLU A 199 13.27 29.13 -3.86
C GLU A 199 12.70 30.55 -3.77
N ASN A 200 12.91 31.20 -2.63
CA ASN A 200 12.44 32.54 -2.35
C ASN A 200 13.62 33.49 -2.07
N SER A 201 13.39 34.78 -2.23
CA SER A 201 14.32 35.82 -1.82
C SER A 201 14.28 36.02 -0.30
N GLU A 202 15.38 36.44 0.29
CA GLU A 202 15.42 36.88 1.69
C GLU A 202 14.43 38.04 1.95
N LEU A 203 14.09 38.82 0.93
CA LEU A 203 13.10 39.91 1.02
C LEU A 203 11.70 39.38 1.31
N ASP A 204 11.39 38.16 0.91
CA ASP A 204 10.08 37.52 1.15
C ASP A 204 9.85 37.24 2.64
N LEU A 205 10.91 37.29 3.47
CA LEU A 205 10.81 37.17 4.92
C LEU A 205 10.44 38.50 5.62
N LEU A 206 10.45 39.60 4.90
CA LEU A 206 10.23 40.93 5.45
C LEU A 206 8.80 41.47 5.25
N VAL A 207 7.91 40.65 4.72
CA VAL A 207 6.50 41.01 4.42
C VAL A 207 5.58 40.61 5.55
#